data_609211ee1d417cf1c90f2408e1038d70
#
_entry.id   609211ee1d417cf1c90f2408e1038d70
#
_cell.length_a   1.000
_cell.length_b   1.000
_cell.length_c   1.000
_cell.angle_alpha   90.00
_cell.angle_beta   90.00
_cell.angle_gamma   90.00
#
_symmetry.space_group_name_H-M   'P 1'
#
loop_
_entity.id
_entity.type
_entity.pdbx_description
1 polymer ?
#
loop_
_entity_poly.entity_id
_entity_poly.type
_entity_poly.pdbx_seq_one_letter_code
_entity_poly.pdbx_strand_id
1 'polypeptide(L)'
;TLSSSSAASDVYKRQAQADVICQTNFKYMYWSMAQQLTHHTIGGCNVQVGDLMGSGTISGSTPDSYGSLLELTWNTTKPLTLANGETRGFLQDGDTLIMKGHCEKNGIRIGFGEVRNTVLPALNFDFAETSEPDYEAV
;
A
#
# COMPACT_ATOMS: atom_id res chain seq x y z
N THR A 1 -26.20 2.12 5.47
CA THR A 1 -24.91 1.51 5.17
C THR A 1 -24.34 2.13 3.91
N LEU A 2 -23.23 2.87 4.02
CA LEU A 2 -22.45 3.36 2.89
C LEU A 2 -21.81 2.14 2.19
N SER A 3 -22.16 1.87 0.95
CA SER A 3 -21.89 0.58 0.34
C SER A 3 -20.77 0.56 -0.71
N SER A 4 -20.04 1.66 -0.92
CA SER A 4 -18.87 1.59 -1.82
C SER A 4 -17.82 2.65 -1.50
N SER A 5 -16.62 2.23 -1.15
CA SER A 5 -15.42 3.05 -1.28
C SER A 5 -14.56 2.45 -2.38
N SER A 6 -14.06 3.26 -3.30
CA SER A 6 -13.07 2.81 -4.26
C SER A 6 -11.76 3.53 -4.01
N ALA A 7 -10.67 2.76 -3.98
CA ALA A 7 -9.32 3.28 -3.93
C ALA A 7 -8.67 3.01 -5.29
N ALA A 8 -8.02 4.02 -5.86
CA ALA A 8 -7.20 3.89 -7.05
C ALA A 8 -5.76 4.21 -6.67
N SER A 9 -4.83 3.40 -7.15
CA SER A 9 -3.39 3.57 -6.96
C SER A 9 -2.74 3.82 -8.31
N ASP A 10 -1.99 4.93 -8.43
CA ASP A 10 -1.34 5.34 -9.65
C ASP A 10 0.17 5.45 -9.41
N VAL A 11 0.98 4.94 -10.34
CA VAL A 11 2.44 5.17 -10.35
C VAL A 11 2.77 6.29 -11.33
N TYR A 12 3.48 7.30 -10.84
CA TYR A 12 3.90 8.45 -11.63
C TYR A 12 5.42 8.61 -11.61
N LYS A 13 6.04 8.65 -12.79
CA LYS A 13 7.46 8.97 -12.96
C LYS A 13 7.58 10.07 -14.01
N ARG A 14 7.82 11.32 -13.61
CA ARG A 14 8.09 12.50 -14.46
C ARG A 14 7.21 12.67 -15.72
N GLN A 15 6.03 12.05 -15.77
CA GLN A 15 5.12 12.11 -16.90
C GLN A 15 3.98 13.09 -16.64
N ALA A 16 3.37 13.60 -17.70
CA ALA A 16 2.22 14.49 -17.62
C ALA A 16 0.94 13.79 -17.09
N GLN A 17 0.93 12.47 -17.05
CA GLN A 17 -0.22 11.68 -16.63
C GLN A 17 0.24 10.43 -15.86
N ALA A 18 -0.45 10.10 -14.76
CA ALA A 18 -0.21 8.89 -13.97
C ALA A 18 -0.95 7.69 -14.58
N ASP A 19 -0.33 6.51 -14.51
CA ASP A 19 -0.96 5.25 -14.89
C ASP A 19 -1.79 4.70 -13.73
N VAL A 20 -3.06 4.36 -14.00
CA VAL A 20 -3.88 3.65 -13.03
C VAL A 20 -3.48 2.19 -13.04
N ILE A 21 -2.84 1.73 -11.96
CA ILE A 21 -2.35 0.35 -11.85
C ILE A 21 -3.31 -0.57 -11.08
N CYS A 22 -4.17 0.00 -10.23
CA CYS A 22 -5.13 -0.75 -9.44
C CYS A 22 -6.36 0.08 -9.11
N GLN A 23 -7.54 -0.54 -9.15
CA GLN A 23 -8.77 0.02 -8.65
C GLN A 23 -9.54 -1.02 -7.84
N THR A 24 -9.51 -0.90 -6.52
CA THR A 24 -10.20 -1.82 -5.62
C THR A 24 -11.36 -1.15 -4.88
N ASN A 25 -12.09 -1.90 -4.09
CA ASN A 25 -13.25 -1.40 -3.37
C ASN A 25 -13.33 -2.02 -1.98
N PHE A 26 -13.60 -1.21 -0.96
CA PHE A 26 -13.72 -1.64 0.43
C PHE A 26 -14.82 -2.70 0.65
N LYS A 27 -15.81 -2.82 -0.26
CA LYS A 27 -16.83 -3.89 -0.22
C LYS A 27 -16.26 -5.31 -0.27
N TYR A 28 -15.01 -5.47 -0.76
CA TYR A 28 -14.32 -6.76 -0.82
C TYR A 28 -13.71 -7.16 0.53
N MET A 29 -13.78 -6.30 1.54
CA MET A 29 -13.36 -6.64 2.90
C MET A 29 -14.24 -7.75 3.47
N TYR A 30 -13.62 -8.86 3.86
CA TYR A 30 -14.30 -10.00 4.47
C TYR A 30 -14.56 -9.77 5.97
N TRP A 31 -13.55 -9.33 6.71
CA TRP A 31 -13.62 -9.12 8.14
C TRP A 31 -14.14 -7.74 8.49
N SER A 32 -15.08 -7.65 9.40
CA SER A 32 -15.53 -6.36 9.94
C SER A 32 -14.42 -5.71 10.78
N MET A 33 -14.47 -4.38 10.94
CA MET A 33 -13.52 -3.64 11.78
C MET A 33 -13.48 -4.16 13.22
N ALA A 34 -14.63 -4.54 13.78
CA ALA A 34 -14.69 -5.12 15.13
C ALA A 34 -13.97 -6.47 15.22
N GLN A 35 -14.10 -7.33 14.19
CA GLN A 35 -13.39 -8.59 14.13
C GLN A 35 -11.88 -8.39 13.98
N GLN A 36 -11.45 -7.43 13.16
CA GLN A 36 -10.03 -7.08 13.00
C GLN A 36 -9.42 -6.58 14.32
N LEU A 37 -10.15 -5.70 15.04
CA LEU A 37 -9.73 -5.21 16.35
C LEU A 37 -9.62 -6.36 17.36
N THR A 38 -10.62 -7.25 17.41
CA THR A 38 -10.61 -8.43 18.30
C THR A 38 -9.41 -9.32 17.96
N HIS A 39 -9.16 -9.59 16.68
CA HIS A 39 -8.03 -10.40 16.25
C HIS A 39 -6.69 -9.77 16.66
N HIS A 40 -6.55 -8.45 16.52
CA HIS A 40 -5.33 -7.74 16.89
C HIS A 40 -5.05 -7.80 18.40
N THR A 41 -6.10 -7.77 19.23
CA THR A 41 -5.97 -7.72 20.70
C THR A 41 -5.92 -9.10 21.35
N ILE A 42 -6.45 -10.17 20.72
CA ILE A 42 -6.53 -11.51 21.31
C ILE A 42 -5.15 -12.10 21.66
N GLY A 43 -4.12 -11.69 20.94
CA GLY A 43 -2.73 -12.07 21.19
C GLY A 43 -2.03 -11.25 22.29
N GLY A 44 -2.75 -10.36 22.99
CA GLY A 44 -2.22 -9.53 24.08
C GLY A 44 -1.66 -8.18 23.62
N CYS A 45 -1.91 -7.75 22.38
CA CYS A 45 -1.53 -6.41 21.94
C CYS A 45 -2.45 -5.37 22.59
N ASN A 46 -1.86 -4.44 23.35
CA ASN A 46 -2.58 -3.33 23.98
C ASN A 46 -2.89 -2.25 22.95
N VAL A 47 -4.18 -2.02 22.68
CA VAL A 47 -4.65 -0.93 21.84
C VAL A 47 -4.96 0.29 22.72
N GLN A 48 -4.52 1.44 22.28
CA GLN A 48 -4.70 2.72 22.98
C GLN A 48 -5.53 3.70 22.13
N VAL A 49 -6.09 4.70 22.79
CA VAL A 49 -6.78 5.80 22.08
C VAL A 49 -5.78 6.56 21.24
N GLY A 50 -6.05 6.69 19.94
CA GLY A 50 -5.16 7.34 18.98
C GLY A 50 -4.34 6.38 18.11
N ASP A 51 -4.41 5.07 18.36
CA ASP A 51 -3.76 4.08 17.50
C ASP A 51 -4.38 4.09 16.09
N LEU A 52 -3.51 4.07 15.09
CA LEU A 52 -3.91 3.96 13.70
C LEU A 52 -3.98 2.48 13.30
N MET A 53 -5.17 2.02 12.95
CA MET A 53 -5.42 0.65 12.53
C MET A 53 -5.53 0.57 11.00
N GLY A 54 -4.84 -0.40 10.39
CA GLY A 54 -4.92 -0.70 8.98
C GLY A 54 -5.64 -2.03 8.73
N SER A 55 -6.50 -2.08 7.72
CA SER A 55 -7.19 -3.31 7.32
C SER A 55 -6.28 -4.30 6.59
N GLY A 56 -5.09 -3.86 6.18
CA GLY A 56 -4.26 -4.58 5.23
C GLY A 56 -4.78 -4.43 3.78
N THR A 57 -4.18 -5.18 2.89
CA THR A 57 -4.51 -5.19 1.46
C THR A 57 -5.96 -5.61 1.21
N ILE A 58 -6.64 -4.90 0.33
CA ILE A 58 -7.99 -5.23 -0.12
C ILE A 58 -7.93 -5.54 -1.61
N SER A 59 -8.12 -6.81 -1.96
CA SER A 59 -8.11 -7.29 -3.34
C SER A 59 -9.52 -7.67 -3.78
N GLY A 60 -9.87 -7.27 -4.99
CA GLY A 60 -11.13 -7.64 -5.62
C GLY A 60 -11.03 -8.92 -6.43
N SER A 61 -12.07 -9.22 -7.19
CA SER A 61 -12.21 -10.46 -7.98
C SER A 61 -11.57 -10.38 -9.36
N THR A 62 -11.15 -9.19 -9.81
CA THR A 62 -10.57 -8.97 -11.14
C THR A 62 -9.08 -8.62 -11.03
N PRO A 63 -8.24 -8.96 -12.02
CA PRO A 63 -6.80 -8.70 -11.95
C PRO A 63 -6.43 -7.24 -11.71
N ASP A 64 -7.18 -6.29 -12.25
CA ASP A 64 -6.99 -4.85 -12.07
C ASP A 64 -7.44 -4.33 -10.70
N SER A 65 -8.05 -5.19 -9.87
CA SER A 65 -8.52 -4.86 -8.51
C SER A 65 -7.68 -5.50 -7.40
N TYR A 66 -6.57 -6.14 -7.72
CA TYR A 66 -5.64 -6.66 -6.72
C TYR A 66 -4.94 -5.50 -6.00
N GLY A 67 -4.96 -5.53 -4.67
CA GLY A 67 -4.55 -4.38 -3.84
C GLY A 67 -3.06 -4.26 -3.59
N SER A 68 -2.22 -5.14 -4.14
CA SER A 68 -0.76 -5.08 -3.99
C SER A 68 -0.03 -5.38 -5.29
N LEU A 69 1.17 -4.82 -5.45
CA LEU A 69 2.03 -5.14 -6.60
C LEU A 69 2.45 -6.60 -6.61
N LEU A 70 2.60 -7.22 -5.44
CA LEU A 70 2.90 -8.65 -5.33
C LEU A 70 1.85 -9.50 -6.08
N GLU A 71 0.56 -9.18 -5.88
CA GLU A 71 -0.55 -9.88 -6.54
C GLU A 71 -0.67 -9.49 -8.01
N LEU A 72 -0.63 -8.19 -8.32
CA LEU A 72 -0.75 -7.66 -9.68
C LEU A 72 0.31 -8.23 -10.63
N THR A 73 1.53 -8.39 -10.13
CA THR A 73 2.69 -8.83 -10.93
C THR A 73 3.04 -10.30 -10.74
N TRP A 74 2.24 -11.03 -9.94
CA TRP A 74 2.52 -12.43 -9.60
C TRP A 74 3.95 -12.62 -9.08
N ASN A 75 4.29 -11.82 -8.09
CA ASN A 75 5.64 -11.78 -7.53
C ASN A 75 6.71 -11.57 -8.61
N THR A 76 6.54 -10.52 -9.42
CA THR A 76 7.42 -10.11 -10.53
C THR A 76 7.45 -11.01 -11.77
N THR A 77 6.78 -12.16 -11.75
CA THR A 77 6.76 -13.08 -12.91
C THR A 77 5.97 -12.52 -14.10
N LYS A 78 5.07 -11.57 -13.84
CA LYS A 78 4.27 -10.87 -14.85
C LYS A 78 4.30 -9.37 -14.57
N PRO A 79 5.40 -8.67 -14.87
CA PRO A 79 5.52 -7.25 -14.56
C PRO A 79 4.46 -6.42 -15.32
N LEU A 80 4.03 -5.34 -14.69
CA LEU A 80 3.14 -4.35 -15.30
C LEU A 80 3.92 -3.55 -16.35
N THR A 81 3.29 -3.25 -17.47
CA THR A 81 3.83 -2.31 -18.46
C THR A 81 3.12 -0.96 -18.30
N LEU A 82 3.89 0.09 -18.04
CA LEU A 82 3.41 1.46 -17.92
C LEU A 82 3.23 2.09 -19.31
N ALA A 83 2.46 3.18 -19.40
CA ALA A 83 2.18 3.89 -20.66
C ALA A 83 3.45 4.40 -21.38
N ASN A 84 4.54 4.62 -20.63
CA ASN A 84 5.84 5.00 -21.17
C ASN A 84 6.68 3.82 -21.69
N GLY A 85 6.15 2.58 -21.63
CA GLY A 85 6.85 1.36 -22.02
C GLY A 85 7.78 0.77 -20.94
N GLU A 86 7.96 1.42 -19.80
CA GLU A 86 8.71 0.85 -18.67
C GLU A 86 7.91 -0.29 -18.01
N THR A 87 8.62 -1.22 -17.38
CA THR A 87 7.99 -2.33 -16.66
C THR A 87 8.23 -2.23 -15.16
N ARG A 88 7.24 -2.69 -14.37
CA ARG A 88 7.35 -2.71 -12.91
C ARG A 88 6.87 -4.05 -12.35
N GLY A 89 7.75 -4.71 -11.60
CA GLY A 89 7.38 -5.81 -10.69
C GLY A 89 7.02 -5.26 -9.31
N PHE A 90 7.82 -4.32 -8.81
CA PHE A 90 7.63 -3.53 -7.61
C PHE A 90 7.98 -2.07 -7.87
N LEU A 91 7.72 -1.19 -6.88
CA LEU A 91 8.15 0.20 -6.94
C LEU A 91 9.68 0.29 -6.99
N GLN A 92 10.17 1.27 -7.73
CA GLN A 92 11.60 1.59 -7.85
C GLN A 92 11.87 3.00 -7.32
N ASP A 93 13.12 3.27 -7.01
CA ASP A 93 13.57 4.61 -6.63
C ASP A 93 13.18 5.64 -7.69
N GLY A 94 12.58 6.73 -7.25
CA GLY A 94 12.04 7.79 -8.10
C GLY A 94 10.62 7.57 -8.59
N ASP A 95 9.99 6.41 -8.35
CA ASP A 95 8.57 6.22 -8.63
C ASP A 95 7.72 7.05 -7.65
N THR A 96 6.69 7.68 -8.15
CA THR A 96 5.72 8.40 -7.32
C THR A 96 4.42 7.61 -7.29
N LEU A 97 4.01 7.18 -6.10
CA LEU A 97 2.75 6.52 -5.86
C LEU A 97 1.68 7.53 -5.45
N ILE A 98 0.54 7.47 -6.12
CA ILE A 98 -0.63 8.31 -5.81
C ILE A 98 -1.79 7.38 -5.42
N MET A 99 -2.33 7.57 -4.23
CA MET A 99 -3.52 6.85 -3.78
C MET A 99 -4.68 7.82 -3.59
N LYS A 100 -5.85 7.47 -4.14
CA LYS A 100 -7.08 8.24 -4.01
C LYS A 100 -8.20 7.34 -3.57
N GLY A 101 -9.09 7.86 -2.73
CA GLY A 101 -10.27 7.13 -2.29
C GLY A 101 -11.51 8.01 -2.27
N HIS A 102 -12.65 7.39 -2.45
CA HIS A 102 -13.94 8.06 -2.33
C HIS A 102 -15.05 7.09 -1.93
N CYS A 103 -16.09 7.62 -1.33
CA CYS A 103 -17.37 6.94 -1.16
C CYS A 103 -18.39 7.55 -2.10
N GLU A 104 -19.23 6.69 -2.70
CA GLU A 104 -20.32 7.14 -3.58
C GLU A 104 -21.60 6.39 -3.28
N LYS A 105 -22.72 7.12 -3.19
CA LYS A 105 -24.06 6.57 -3.02
C LYS A 105 -25.09 7.54 -3.53
N ASN A 106 -26.06 7.06 -4.34
CA ASN A 106 -27.19 7.84 -4.86
C ASN A 106 -26.74 9.14 -5.56
N GLY A 107 -25.66 9.11 -6.34
CA GLY A 107 -25.13 10.28 -7.04
C GLY A 107 -24.35 11.26 -6.16
N ILE A 108 -24.23 11.02 -4.86
CA ILE A 108 -23.41 11.81 -3.94
C ILE A 108 -22.06 11.14 -3.79
N ARG A 109 -20.99 11.89 -4.08
CA ARG A 109 -19.60 11.44 -3.97
C ARG A 109 -18.84 12.26 -2.93
N ILE A 110 -18.16 11.58 -2.02
CA ILE A 110 -17.30 12.17 -0.99
C ILE A 110 -15.88 11.61 -1.21
N GLY A 111 -14.94 12.49 -1.55
CA GLY A 111 -13.53 12.13 -1.71
C GLY A 111 -12.77 12.22 -0.40
N PHE A 112 -11.74 11.40 -0.24
CA PHE A 112 -10.79 11.42 0.90
C PHE A 112 -9.51 12.19 0.60
N GLY A 113 -9.43 12.88 -0.56
CA GLY A 113 -8.21 13.52 -1.03
C GLY A 113 -7.27 12.54 -1.72
N GLU A 114 -5.99 12.90 -1.73
CA GLU A 114 -4.93 12.05 -2.29
C GLU A 114 -3.75 11.94 -1.33
N VAL A 115 -3.12 10.79 -1.32
CA VAL A 115 -1.79 10.55 -0.75
C VAL A 115 -0.83 10.41 -1.91
N ARG A 116 0.24 11.22 -1.91
CA ARG A 116 1.25 11.25 -2.96
C ARG A 116 2.64 11.18 -2.33
N ASN A 117 3.37 10.12 -2.62
CA ASN A 117 4.72 9.90 -2.10
C ASN A 117 5.65 9.41 -3.21
N THR A 118 6.90 9.86 -3.17
CA THR A 118 7.95 9.40 -4.07
C THR A 118 8.90 8.49 -3.31
N VAL A 119 9.23 7.34 -3.89
CA VAL A 119 10.23 6.42 -3.36
C VAL A 119 11.60 7.07 -3.51
N LEU A 120 12.29 7.25 -2.41
CA LEU A 120 13.66 7.79 -2.40
C LEU A 120 14.67 6.64 -2.36
N PRO A 121 15.90 6.84 -2.87
CA PRO A 121 16.99 5.89 -2.69
C PRO A 121 17.22 5.59 -1.21
N ALA A 122 17.68 4.38 -0.92
CA ALA A 122 18.07 4.00 0.42
C ALA A 122 19.13 4.95 0.98
N LEU A 123 19.04 5.26 2.28
CA LEU A 123 20.06 6.04 2.94
C LEU A 123 21.36 5.23 3.00
N ASN A 124 22.47 5.85 2.61
CA ASN A 124 23.78 5.28 2.86
C ASN A 124 24.10 5.45 4.35
N PHE A 125 24.03 4.39 5.11
CA PHE A 125 24.59 4.34 6.46
C PHE A 125 26.00 3.80 6.35
N ASP A 126 27.01 4.65 6.54
CA ASP A 126 28.35 4.19 6.85
C ASP A 126 28.29 3.61 8.27
N PHE A 127 28.07 2.30 8.37
CA PHE A 127 28.37 1.61 9.61
C PHE A 127 29.91 1.69 9.76
N ALA A 128 30.41 2.73 10.44
CA ALA A 128 31.79 2.66 10.95
C ALA A 128 31.90 1.33 11.69
N GLU A 129 32.84 0.51 11.28
CA GLU A 129 33.15 -0.75 11.97
C GLU A 129 33.31 -0.41 13.45
N THR A 130 32.27 -0.67 14.23
CA THR A 130 32.40 -0.71 15.67
C THR A 130 33.32 -1.90 15.93
N SER A 131 34.58 -1.62 16.23
CA SER A 131 35.51 -2.63 16.74
C SER A 131 34.75 -3.46 17.75
N GLU A 132 34.67 -4.78 17.49
CA GLU A 132 34.07 -5.72 18.43
C GLU A 132 34.70 -5.44 19.82
N PRO A 133 33.89 -5.33 20.87
CA PRO A 133 34.45 -5.24 22.20
C PRO A 133 35.17 -6.57 22.47
N ASP A 134 36.49 -6.49 22.77
CA ASP A 134 37.27 -7.60 23.23
C ASP A 134 36.63 -8.22 24.47
N TYR A 135 35.86 -9.28 24.28
CA TYR A 135 35.44 -10.13 25.38
C TYR A 135 36.65 -10.95 25.83
N GLU A 136 37.45 -10.41 26.77
CA GLU A 136 38.35 -11.26 27.52
C GLU A 136 37.51 -12.28 28.31
N ALA A 137 37.73 -13.54 27.95
CA ALA A 137 37.15 -14.66 28.67
C ALA A 137 37.70 -14.71 30.09
N VAL A 138 36.77 -14.55 31.08
CA VAL A 138 37.06 -14.81 32.48
C VAL A 138 36.77 -16.26 32.81
#